data_c4cd04ae4d9a482979ec4d0786f4a8ce
#
_entry.id   c4cd04ae4d9a482979ec4d0786f4a8ce
#
_cell.length_a   1.000
_cell.length_b   1.000
_cell.length_c   1.000
_cell.angle_alpha   90.00
_cell.angle_beta   90.00
_cell.angle_gamma   90.00
#
_symmetry.space_group_name_H-M   'P 1'
#
loop_
_entity.id
_entity.type
_entity.pdbx_description
1 polymer ?
#
loop_
_entity_poly.entity_id
_entity_poly.type
_entity_poly.pdbx_seq_one_letter_code
_entity_poly.pdbx_strand_id
1 'polypeptide(L)'
;MYHITRRYGFAASHRLHARQLGAEENRRLYGKCNNPYGHGHNYVIEVSARGPADERTGRVLDTGRLDQLVRNQVLTPFDHRNLNAEVGAFHDVVPTSENLAIEICRRLKTNWSTVFPGEWPKLHKIRIAETERNIFEIEADEIQ
;
A
#
# COMPACT_ATOMS: atom_id res chain seq x y z
N MET A 1 24.12 6.28 5.89
CA MET A 1 22.82 5.60 5.75
C MET A 1 21.79 6.62 5.25
N TYR A 2 21.11 6.28 4.16
CA TYR A 2 20.14 7.18 3.52
C TYR A 2 18.76 6.54 3.50
N HIS A 3 17.73 7.39 3.41
CA HIS A 3 16.40 6.96 3.05
C HIS A 3 16.06 7.54 1.67
N ILE A 4 15.46 6.73 0.81
CA ILE A 4 14.87 7.20 -0.43
C ILE A 4 13.39 6.89 -0.42
N THR A 5 12.57 7.85 -0.81
CA THR A 5 11.12 7.71 -0.88
C THR A 5 10.67 8.02 -2.29
N ARG A 6 9.89 7.09 -2.87
CA ARG A 6 9.28 7.30 -4.17
C ARG A 6 7.76 7.30 -4.02
N ARG A 7 7.12 8.17 -4.77
CA ARG A 7 5.68 8.39 -4.70
C ARG A 7 4.99 7.80 -5.93
N TYR A 8 3.86 7.12 -5.69
CA TYR A 8 3.05 6.50 -6.74
C TYR A 8 1.59 6.80 -6.48
N GLY A 9 0.77 6.79 -7.55
CA GLY A 9 -0.66 7.01 -7.43
C GLY A 9 -1.45 5.89 -8.09
N PHE A 10 -2.61 5.56 -7.52
CA PHE A 10 -3.59 4.68 -8.15
C PHE A 10 -5.00 5.07 -7.71
N ALA A 11 -5.97 4.83 -8.57
CA ALA A 11 -7.38 5.03 -8.26
C ALA A 11 -8.02 3.67 -7.98
N ALA A 12 -8.77 3.58 -6.89
CA ALA A 12 -9.49 2.36 -6.55
C ALA A 12 -10.77 2.69 -5.81
N SER A 13 -11.75 1.80 -5.90
CA SER A 13 -12.99 1.93 -5.15
C SER A 13 -13.05 0.87 -4.05
N HIS A 14 -13.80 1.18 -3.01
CA HIS A 14 -14.05 0.26 -1.91
C HIS A 14 -15.40 0.51 -1.27
N ARG A 15 -15.89 -0.49 -0.55
CA ARG A 15 -16.95 -0.35 0.41
C ARG A 15 -16.42 -0.78 1.77
N LEU A 16 -16.57 0.07 2.77
CA LEU A 16 -16.20 -0.28 4.14
C LEU A 16 -17.43 -0.83 4.85
N HIS A 17 -17.40 -2.12 5.13
CA HIS A 17 -18.49 -2.83 5.78
C HIS A 17 -17.94 -3.99 6.57
N ALA A 18 -18.16 -3.97 7.88
CA ALA A 18 -17.76 -5.06 8.76
C ALA A 18 -18.94 -6.01 8.96
N ARG A 19 -18.76 -7.29 8.62
CA ARG A 19 -19.81 -8.31 8.74
C ARG A 19 -20.26 -8.53 10.17
N GLN A 20 -19.38 -8.28 11.14
CA GLN A 20 -19.64 -8.44 12.56
C GLN A 20 -20.55 -7.35 13.12
N LEU A 21 -20.74 -6.27 12.39
CA LEU A 21 -21.56 -5.14 12.80
C LEU A 21 -22.90 -5.14 12.06
N GLY A 22 -23.93 -4.58 12.69
CA GLY A 22 -25.22 -4.37 12.06
C GLY A 22 -25.14 -3.29 10.98
N ALA A 23 -26.17 -3.22 10.14
CA ALA A 23 -26.24 -2.27 9.03
C ALA A 23 -26.14 -0.81 9.50
N GLU A 24 -26.83 -0.48 10.59
CA GLU A 24 -26.82 0.87 11.14
C GLU A 24 -25.48 1.26 11.76
N GLU A 25 -24.84 0.33 12.46
CA GLU A 25 -23.50 0.56 12.98
C GLU A 25 -22.46 0.77 11.89
N ASN A 26 -22.57 0.01 10.79
CA ASN A 26 -21.70 0.17 9.63
C ASN A 26 -21.86 1.56 9.02
N ARG A 27 -23.11 2.02 8.83
CA ARG A 27 -23.36 3.35 8.28
C ARG A 27 -22.81 4.45 9.17
N ARG A 28 -22.96 4.30 10.48
CA ARG A 28 -22.49 5.27 11.45
C ARG A 28 -20.95 5.32 11.51
N LEU A 29 -20.31 4.15 11.49
CA LEU A 29 -18.86 4.04 11.59
C LEU A 29 -18.13 4.50 10.31
N TYR A 30 -18.61 4.06 9.16
CA TYR A 30 -17.93 4.27 7.90
C TYR A 30 -18.49 5.39 7.04
N GLY A 31 -19.69 5.87 7.34
CA GLY A 31 -20.32 6.98 6.61
C GLY A 31 -20.43 6.71 5.12
N LYS A 32 -19.93 7.62 4.31
CA LYS A 32 -19.95 7.51 2.84
C LYS A 32 -19.27 6.25 2.31
N CYS A 33 -18.25 5.77 3.01
CA CYS A 33 -17.52 4.56 2.61
C CYS A 33 -18.36 3.29 2.79
N ASN A 34 -19.48 3.35 3.50
CA ASN A 34 -20.43 2.24 3.62
C ASN A 34 -21.50 2.23 2.53
N ASN A 35 -21.49 3.14 1.58
CA ASN A 35 -22.41 3.12 0.44
C ASN A 35 -22.39 1.73 -0.21
N PRO A 36 -23.55 1.08 -0.45
CA PRO A 36 -23.60 -0.27 -1.03
C PRO A 36 -22.86 -0.43 -2.36
N TYR A 37 -22.78 0.63 -3.14
CA TYR A 37 -22.07 0.62 -4.42
C TYR A 37 -20.60 1.01 -4.30
N GLY A 38 -20.15 1.29 -3.08
CA GLY A 38 -18.80 1.73 -2.82
C GLY A 38 -18.56 3.18 -3.19
N HIS A 39 -17.32 3.58 -3.09
CA HIS A 39 -16.89 4.90 -3.45
C HIS A 39 -15.37 4.89 -3.72
N GLY A 40 -14.91 5.80 -4.55
CA GLY A 40 -13.54 5.79 -5.04
C GLY A 40 -12.66 6.83 -4.41
N HIS A 41 -11.36 6.53 -4.40
CA HIS A 41 -10.31 7.45 -3.97
C HIS A 41 -9.16 7.44 -4.96
N ASN A 42 -8.45 8.57 -5.04
CA ASN A 42 -7.15 8.64 -5.68
C ASN A 42 -6.10 8.48 -4.57
N TYR A 43 -5.61 7.26 -4.40
CA TYR A 43 -4.60 6.97 -3.39
C TYR A 43 -3.23 7.42 -3.85
N VAL A 44 -2.47 7.99 -2.92
CA VAL A 44 -1.04 8.26 -3.13
C VAL A 44 -0.28 7.40 -2.13
N ILE A 45 0.65 6.59 -2.61
CA ILE A 45 1.52 5.81 -1.75
C ILE A 45 2.95 6.34 -1.85
N GLU A 46 3.64 6.28 -0.72
CA GLU A 46 5.07 6.57 -0.64
C GLU A 46 5.76 5.32 -0.14
N VAL A 47 6.70 4.83 -0.93
CA VAL A 47 7.50 3.66 -0.60
C VAL A 47 8.89 4.13 -0.23
N SER A 48 9.31 3.87 0.99
CA SER A 48 10.62 4.27 1.50
C SER A 48 11.52 3.06 1.68
N ALA A 49 12.73 3.16 1.16
CA ALA A 49 13.81 2.20 1.37
C ALA A 49 14.98 2.89 2.05
N ARG A 50 15.81 2.11 2.74
CA ARG A 50 16.99 2.62 3.43
C ARG A 50 18.21 1.80 3.08
N GLY A 51 19.37 2.44 3.09
CA GLY A 51 20.64 1.77 2.86
C GLY A 51 21.78 2.75 2.71
N PRO A 52 23.01 2.24 2.63
CA PRO A 52 24.17 3.04 2.25
C PRO A 52 24.11 3.33 0.74
N ALA A 53 24.81 4.36 0.30
CA ALA A 53 25.02 4.57 -1.11
C ALA A 53 26.07 3.58 -1.62
N ASP A 54 25.79 2.94 -2.76
CA ASP A 54 26.76 2.09 -3.43
C ASP A 54 27.94 2.93 -3.90
N GLU A 55 29.17 2.48 -3.61
CA GLU A 55 30.38 3.25 -3.92
C GLU A 55 30.59 3.46 -5.42
N ARG A 56 30.12 2.53 -6.26
CA ARG A 56 30.30 2.62 -7.71
C ARG A 56 29.28 3.52 -8.37
N THR A 57 28.01 3.47 -7.91
CA THR A 57 26.91 4.19 -8.54
C THR A 57 26.55 5.48 -7.82
N GLY A 58 26.92 5.61 -6.54
CA GLY A 58 26.50 6.71 -5.68
C GLY A 58 25.02 6.66 -5.28
N ARG A 59 24.34 5.54 -5.50
CA ARG A 59 22.90 5.41 -5.27
C ARG A 59 22.58 4.40 -4.19
N VAL A 60 21.49 4.63 -3.48
CA VAL A 60 20.94 3.70 -2.49
C VAL A 60 20.35 2.47 -3.18
N LEU A 61 19.64 2.68 -4.29
CA LEU A 61 19.03 1.62 -5.08
C LEU A 61 18.79 2.08 -6.52
N ASP A 62 18.49 1.11 -7.37
CA ASP A 62 18.03 1.35 -8.73
C ASP A 62 16.53 1.68 -8.68
N THR A 63 16.19 2.94 -8.96
CA THR A 63 14.80 3.40 -8.89
C THR A 63 13.91 2.72 -9.93
N GLY A 64 14.45 2.36 -11.10
CA GLY A 64 13.71 1.62 -12.12
C GLY A 64 13.26 0.26 -11.63
N ARG A 65 14.10 -0.45 -10.87
CA ARG A 65 13.74 -1.72 -10.25
C ARG A 65 12.65 -1.57 -9.19
N LEU A 66 12.76 -0.52 -8.37
CA LEU A 66 11.72 -0.23 -7.38
C LEU A 66 10.39 0.09 -8.07
N ASP A 67 10.41 0.93 -9.09
CA ASP A 67 9.21 1.27 -9.85
C ASP A 67 8.55 0.03 -10.46
N GLN A 68 9.35 -0.89 -11.00
CA GLN A 68 8.83 -2.13 -11.57
C GLN A 68 8.21 -3.04 -10.51
N LEU A 69 8.85 -3.15 -9.35
CA LEU A 69 8.30 -3.92 -8.22
C LEU A 69 6.96 -3.36 -7.77
N VAL A 70 6.89 -2.05 -7.57
CA VAL A 70 5.64 -1.40 -7.14
C VAL A 70 4.55 -1.55 -8.21
N ARG A 71 4.90 -1.38 -9.48
CA ARG A 71 3.94 -1.57 -10.57
C ARG A 71 3.37 -2.98 -10.57
N ASN A 72 4.23 -3.99 -10.47
CA ASN A 72 3.80 -5.38 -10.56
C ASN A 72 2.98 -5.82 -9.34
N GLN A 73 3.36 -5.39 -8.16
CA GLN A 73 2.75 -5.88 -6.91
C GLN A 73 1.61 -5.02 -6.40
N VAL A 74 1.56 -3.76 -6.78
CA VAL A 74 0.60 -2.79 -6.23
C VAL A 74 -0.23 -2.11 -7.31
N LEU A 75 0.41 -1.41 -8.24
CA LEU A 75 -0.34 -0.57 -9.19
C LEU A 75 -1.21 -1.40 -10.12
N THR A 76 -0.66 -2.39 -10.77
CA THR A 76 -1.41 -3.25 -11.69
C THR A 76 -2.56 -3.99 -11.01
N PRO A 77 -2.35 -4.60 -9.81
CA PRO A 77 -3.45 -5.29 -9.12
C PRO A 77 -4.54 -4.38 -8.57
N PHE A 78 -4.23 -3.12 -8.23
CA PHE A 78 -5.16 -2.25 -7.52
C PHE A 78 -5.74 -1.12 -8.35
N ASP A 79 -5.00 -0.61 -9.33
CA ASP A 79 -5.42 0.57 -10.10
C ASP A 79 -6.67 0.27 -10.92
N HIS A 80 -7.65 1.17 -10.80
CA HIS A 80 -8.98 1.06 -11.45
C HIS A 80 -9.74 -0.20 -11.03
N ARG A 81 -9.50 -0.72 -9.82
CA ARG A 81 -10.19 -1.91 -9.30
C ARG A 81 -11.15 -1.56 -8.18
N ASN A 82 -12.17 -2.40 -8.03
CA ASN A 82 -12.96 -2.46 -6.82
C ASN A 82 -12.24 -3.39 -5.86
N LEU A 83 -11.72 -2.86 -4.76
CA LEU A 83 -10.89 -3.62 -3.82
C LEU A 83 -11.63 -4.79 -3.21
N ASN A 84 -12.91 -4.62 -2.87
CA ASN A 84 -13.72 -5.68 -2.27
C ASN A 84 -13.93 -6.86 -3.21
N ALA A 85 -14.21 -6.57 -4.49
CA ALA A 85 -14.63 -7.57 -5.45
C ALA A 85 -13.46 -8.18 -6.24
N GLU A 86 -12.41 -7.40 -6.49
CA GLU A 86 -11.37 -7.77 -7.46
C GLU A 86 -10.01 -8.06 -6.82
N VAL A 87 -9.85 -7.81 -5.52
CA VAL A 87 -8.60 -8.09 -4.80
C VAL A 87 -8.88 -9.11 -3.71
N GLY A 88 -8.39 -10.32 -3.89
CA GLY A 88 -8.69 -11.46 -3.02
C GLY A 88 -8.37 -11.22 -1.55
N ALA A 89 -7.31 -10.45 -1.26
CA ALA A 89 -6.93 -10.11 0.11
C ALA A 89 -8.03 -9.38 0.88
N PHE A 90 -8.97 -8.71 0.18
CA PHE A 90 -10.05 -7.95 0.81
C PHE A 90 -11.42 -8.65 0.74
N HIS A 91 -11.44 -9.94 0.40
CA HIS A 91 -12.68 -10.71 0.45
C HIS A 91 -13.26 -10.75 1.86
N ASP A 92 -12.41 -11.00 2.86
CA ASP A 92 -12.81 -11.13 4.26
C ASP A 92 -12.19 -10.07 5.17
N VAL A 93 -11.45 -9.13 4.61
CA VAL A 93 -10.79 -8.04 5.33
C VAL A 93 -11.33 -6.73 4.81
N VAL A 94 -11.80 -5.86 5.69
CA VAL A 94 -12.33 -4.55 5.31
C VAL A 94 -11.19 -3.72 4.68
N PRO A 95 -11.36 -3.20 3.46
CA PRO A 95 -10.30 -2.47 2.76
C PRO A 95 -10.18 -1.01 3.24
N THR A 96 -9.95 -0.83 4.53
CA THR A 96 -9.56 0.45 5.10
C THR A 96 -8.16 0.84 4.60
N SER A 97 -7.79 2.10 4.75
CA SER A 97 -6.43 2.54 4.39
C SER A 97 -5.37 1.83 5.24
N GLU A 98 -5.68 1.54 6.50
CA GLU A 98 -4.79 0.78 7.38
C GLU A 98 -4.53 -0.62 6.82
N ASN A 99 -5.59 -1.36 6.49
CA ASN A 99 -5.48 -2.70 5.94
C ASN A 99 -4.86 -2.70 4.54
N LEU A 100 -5.13 -1.66 3.76
CA LEU A 100 -4.51 -1.48 2.45
C LEU A 100 -2.99 -1.27 2.58
N ALA A 101 -2.56 -0.44 3.53
CA ALA A 101 -1.14 -0.22 3.79
C ALA A 101 -0.43 -1.52 4.20
N ILE A 102 -1.07 -2.33 5.06
CA ILE A 102 -0.55 -3.64 5.47
C ILE A 102 -0.37 -4.56 4.27
N GLU A 103 -1.38 -4.65 3.42
CA GLU A 103 -1.34 -5.54 2.24
C GLU A 103 -0.27 -5.09 1.24
N ILE A 104 -0.17 -3.79 0.99
CA ILE A 104 0.87 -3.22 0.12
C ILE A 104 2.25 -3.56 0.68
N CYS A 105 2.47 -3.31 1.97
CA CYS A 105 3.74 -3.58 2.61
C CYS A 105 4.11 -5.07 2.53
N ARG A 106 3.14 -5.96 2.78
CA ARG A 106 3.34 -7.40 2.69
C ARG A 106 3.76 -7.84 1.29
N ARG A 107 3.10 -7.34 0.26
CA ARG A 107 3.42 -7.67 -1.13
C ARG A 107 4.82 -7.23 -1.53
N LEU A 108 5.19 -6.03 -1.15
CA LEU A 108 6.53 -5.51 -1.43
C LEU A 108 7.59 -6.28 -0.64
N LYS A 109 7.33 -6.55 0.63
CA LYS A 109 8.27 -7.26 1.49
C LYS A 109 8.52 -8.69 1.01
N THR A 110 7.46 -9.40 0.62
CA THR A 110 7.55 -10.78 0.12
C THR A 110 8.42 -10.87 -1.14
N ASN A 111 8.39 -9.87 -1.99
CA ASN A 111 9.11 -9.86 -3.26
C ASN A 111 10.41 -9.06 -3.23
N TRP A 112 10.74 -8.45 -2.10
CA TRP A 112 11.85 -7.51 -1.99
C TRP A 112 13.21 -8.13 -2.30
N SER A 113 13.51 -9.27 -1.69
CA SER A 113 14.82 -9.91 -1.85
C SER A 113 15.07 -10.44 -3.25
N THR A 114 14.02 -10.71 -4.02
CA THR A 114 14.15 -11.12 -5.43
C THR A 114 14.65 -9.94 -6.29
N VAL A 115 14.19 -8.74 -5.98
CA VAL A 115 14.56 -7.52 -6.72
C VAL A 115 15.85 -6.91 -6.18
N PHE A 116 16.00 -6.90 -4.86
CA PHE A 116 17.15 -6.33 -4.18
C PHE A 116 17.79 -7.41 -3.29
N PRO A 117 18.60 -8.30 -3.89
CA PRO A 117 19.29 -9.33 -3.11
C PRO A 117 20.38 -8.72 -2.22
N GLY A 118 20.69 -9.40 -1.12
CA GLY A 118 21.70 -8.95 -0.19
C GLY A 118 21.12 -8.20 1.00
N GLU A 119 21.99 -7.63 1.79
CA GLU A 119 21.62 -6.93 3.02
C GLU A 119 20.92 -5.59 2.74
N TRP A 120 21.37 -4.89 1.72
CA TRP A 120 20.89 -3.55 1.38
C TRP A 120 20.47 -3.44 -0.08
N PRO A 121 19.53 -2.55 -0.43
CA PRO A 121 18.68 -1.73 0.45
C PRO A 121 17.60 -2.56 1.14
N LYS A 122 17.04 -2.03 2.22
CA LYS A 122 15.89 -2.64 2.92
C LYS A 122 14.65 -1.79 2.73
N LEU A 123 13.51 -2.45 2.57
CA LEU A 123 12.23 -1.77 2.65
C LEU A 123 12.09 -1.19 4.05
N HIS A 124 11.74 0.08 4.14
CA HIS A 124 11.65 0.78 5.42
C HIS A 124 10.21 0.99 5.84
N LYS A 125 9.43 1.68 5.03
CA LYS A 125 8.03 1.96 5.37
C LYS A 125 7.17 2.25 4.15
N ILE A 126 5.86 2.13 4.36
CA ILE A 126 4.82 2.53 3.41
C ILE A 126 4.00 3.61 4.06
N ARG A 127 3.72 4.66 3.31
CA ARG A 127 2.80 5.71 3.68
C ARG A 127 1.72 5.77 2.62
N ILE A 128 0.45 5.84 3.03
CA ILE A 128 -0.68 5.92 2.11
C ILE A 128 -1.56 7.11 2.47
N ALA A 129 -1.84 7.94 1.49
CA ALA A 129 -2.80 9.03 1.60
C ALA A 129 -4.07 8.63 0.84
N GLU A 130 -5.15 8.40 1.58
CA GLU A 130 -6.48 8.18 1.02
C GLU A 130 -7.05 9.50 0.51
N THR A 131 -6.85 10.56 1.28
CA THR A 131 -7.14 11.95 0.96
C THR A 131 -5.95 12.79 1.42
N GLU A 132 -5.95 14.08 1.12
CA GLU A 132 -4.92 15.00 1.61
C GLU A 132 -4.89 15.10 3.15
N ARG A 133 -6.00 14.75 3.80
CA ARG A 133 -6.16 14.87 5.25
C ARG A 133 -5.94 13.57 6.00
N ASN A 134 -6.14 12.43 5.36
CA ASN A 134 -6.07 11.12 5.99
C ASN A 134 -4.87 10.35 5.44
N ILE A 135 -3.83 10.26 6.25
CA ILE A 135 -2.56 9.66 5.87
C ILE A 135 -2.20 8.61 6.92
N PHE A 136 -1.84 7.43 6.44
CA PHE A 136 -1.49 6.28 7.28
C PHE A 136 -0.08 5.81 6.94
N GLU A 137 0.64 5.33 7.92
CA GLU A 137 2.02 4.92 7.76
C GLU A 137 2.27 3.64 8.55
N ILE A 138 3.00 2.72 7.95
CA ILE A 138 3.41 1.48 8.61
C ILE A 138 4.87 1.18 8.28
N GLU A 139 5.62 0.74 9.27
CA GLU A 139 7.01 0.32 9.07
C GLU A 139 7.07 -1.15 8.66
N ALA A 140 8.00 -1.46 7.76
CA ALA A 140 8.13 -2.83 7.24
C ALA A 140 8.48 -3.84 8.34
N ASP A 141 9.17 -3.42 9.40
CA ASP A 141 9.52 -4.28 10.52
C ASP A 141 8.30 -4.78 11.30
N GLU A 142 7.17 -4.07 11.21
CA GLU A 142 5.93 -4.44 11.88
C GLU A 142 5.16 -5.54 11.12
N ILE A 143 5.52 -5.81 9.88
CA ILE A 143 4.87 -6.79 9.02
C ILE A 143 5.72 -8.07 8.96
N GLN A 144 5.11 -9.19 9.19
CA GLN A 144 5.77 -10.50 9.18
C GLN A 144 5.71 -11.20 7.83
#